data_7fdc48d2a3b9dd10aeef5d077c793577
#
_entry.id   7fdc48d2a3b9dd10aeef5d077c793577
#
_cell.length_a   1.000
_cell.length_b   1.000
_cell.length_c   1.000
_cell.angle_alpha   90.00
_cell.angle_beta   90.00
_cell.angle_gamma   90.00
#
_symmetry.space_group_name_H-M   'P 1'
#
loop_
_entity.id
_entity.type
_entity.pdbx_description
1 polymer ?
#
loop_
_entity_poly.entity_id
_entity_poly.type
_entity_poly.pdbx_seq_one_letter_code
_entity_poly.pdbx_strand_id
1 'polypeptide(L)'
;ERTGNADLVTIIANLELKEEQLVLPTNFLRESFRISHAVAEVTNISPSGRQPYVGVSAFAHKAGLHASAIKVDPFLYQHEDPASVGNDMRMLVSEMAGRASIELKSQELGVDLGGDRELLGRIIDRVKEMESRGFTFEAADASFELLLLEEVNGKRPSFFQIEHWLTTVERAEN
;
A
#
# COMPACT_ATOMS: atom_id res chain seq x y z
N GLU A 1 -10.09 -2.31 -29.52
CA GLU A 1 -10.41 -3.33 -28.54
C GLU A 1 -10.88 -2.68 -27.26
N ARG A 2 -11.23 -3.30 -26.24
CA ARG A 2 -11.80 -2.84 -24.98
C ARG A 2 -13.22 -2.29 -25.06
N THR A 3 -13.80 -2.18 -26.20
CA THR A 3 -15.23 -1.92 -26.32
C THR A 3 -16.02 -3.22 -26.10
N GLY A 4 -15.83 -3.88 -24.96
CA GLY A 4 -16.54 -5.10 -24.60
C GLY A 4 -15.64 -6.33 -24.42
N ASN A 5 -14.33 -6.22 -24.58
CA ASN A 5 -13.41 -7.29 -24.24
C ASN A 5 -13.36 -7.44 -22.72
N ALA A 6 -13.49 -8.67 -22.26
CA ALA A 6 -13.38 -8.98 -20.84
C ALA A 6 -11.91 -8.93 -20.38
N ASP A 7 -11.69 -8.58 -19.12
CA ASP A 7 -10.37 -8.61 -18.51
C ASP A 7 -9.95 -10.07 -18.23
N LEU A 8 -8.98 -10.54 -19.01
CA LEU A 8 -8.51 -11.93 -18.94
C LEU A 8 -7.95 -12.29 -17.56
N VAL A 9 -7.22 -11.38 -16.93
CA VAL A 9 -6.60 -11.65 -15.63
C VAL A 9 -7.66 -11.87 -14.55
N THR A 10 -8.68 -11.00 -14.51
CA THR A 10 -9.79 -11.14 -13.59
C THR A 10 -10.60 -12.42 -13.83
N ILE A 11 -10.82 -12.79 -15.11
CA ILE A 11 -11.55 -14.02 -15.46
C ILE A 11 -10.78 -15.25 -14.98
N ILE A 12 -9.49 -15.34 -15.28
CA ILE A 12 -8.66 -16.48 -14.87
C ILE A 12 -8.67 -16.62 -13.34
N ALA A 13 -8.45 -15.51 -12.62
CA ALA A 13 -8.46 -15.54 -11.16
C ALA A 13 -9.82 -16.00 -10.59
N ASN A 14 -10.94 -15.52 -11.17
CA ASN A 14 -12.27 -15.99 -10.74
C ASN A 14 -12.47 -17.46 -11.02
N LEU A 15 -12.08 -17.97 -12.18
CA LEU A 15 -12.24 -19.38 -12.52
C LEU A 15 -11.45 -20.30 -11.55
N GLU A 16 -10.21 -19.94 -11.24
CA GLU A 16 -9.39 -20.76 -10.34
C GLU A 16 -9.74 -20.59 -8.85
N LEU A 17 -10.01 -19.36 -8.39
CA LEU A 17 -10.20 -19.08 -6.97
C LEU A 17 -11.66 -19.21 -6.51
N LYS A 18 -12.64 -19.00 -7.40
CA LYS A 18 -14.06 -19.02 -7.04
C LYS A 18 -14.80 -20.23 -7.60
N GLU A 19 -14.45 -20.65 -8.81
CA GLU A 19 -15.12 -21.73 -9.51
C GLU A 19 -14.33 -23.05 -9.47
N GLU A 20 -13.18 -23.07 -8.81
CA GLU A 20 -12.29 -24.25 -8.65
C GLU A 20 -11.91 -24.91 -10.00
N GLN A 21 -11.87 -24.11 -11.08
CA GLN A 21 -11.52 -24.57 -12.41
C GLN A 21 -10.07 -24.26 -12.74
N LEU A 22 -9.22 -25.28 -12.83
CA LEU A 22 -7.83 -25.11 -13.24
C LEU A 22 -7.75 -24.75 -14.73
N VAL A 23 -7.41 -23.50 -15.03
CA VAL A 23 -7.21 -22.98 -16.39
C VAL A 23 -5.75 -22.69 -16.70
N LEU A 24 -4.90 -22.61 -15.67
CA LEU A 24 -3.46 -22.43 -15.78
C LEU A 24 -2.71 -23.67 -15.26
N PRO A 25 -1.46 -23.89 -15.64
CA PRO A 25 -0.60 -24.85 -14.96
C PRO A 25 -0.50 -24.54 -13.47
N THR A 26 -0.34 -25.57 -12.66
CA THR A 26 -0.27 -25.45 -11.19
C THR A 26 0.75 -24.37 -10.77
N ASN A 27 0.35 -23.50 -9.86
CA ASN A 27 1.12 -22.37 -9.31
C ASN A 27 1.41 -21.21 -10.28
N PHE A 28 0.83 -21.17 -11.48
CA PHE A 28 1.04 -20.05 -12.40
C PHE A 28 0.16 -18.83 -12.09
N LEU A 29 -0.94 -19.00 -11.37
CA LEU A 29 -1.82 -17.89 -11.00
C LEU A 29 -1.06 -16.79 -10.21
N ARG A 30 -0.08 -17.14 -9.40
CA ARG A 30 0.76 -16.20 -8.64
C ARG A 30 1.62 -15.27 -9.52
N GLU A 31 1.72 -15.51 -10.81
CA GLU A 31 2.40 -14.64 -11.75
C GLU A 31 1.49 -13.52 -12.29
N SER A 32 0.20 -13.56 -11.96
CA SER A 32 -0.82 -12.66 -12.54
C SER A 32 -0.50 -11.19 -12.32
N PHE A 33 -0.08 -10.80 -11.10
CA PHE A 33 0.33 -9.43 -10.80
C PHE A 33 1.49 -9.00 -11.68
N ARG A 34 2.57 -9.76 -11.68
CA ARG A 34 3.78 -9.45 -12.45
C ARG A 34 3.51 -9.37 -13.96
N ILE A 35 2.74 -10.33 -14.50
CA ILE A 35 2.42 -10.37 -15.93
C ILE A 35 1.53 -9.19 -16.31
N SER A 36 0.50 -8.88 -15.53
CA SER A 36 -0.39 -7.73 -15.78
C SER A 36 0.39 -6.42 -15.84
N HIS A 37 1.31 -6.20 -14.90
CA HIS A 37 2.13 -4.99 -14.86
C HIS A 37 3.16 -4.94 -15.99
N ALA A 38 3.77 -6.07 -16.35
CA ALA A 38 4.69 -6.15 -17.49
C ALA A 38 3.98 -5.86 -18.83
N VAL A 39 2.75 -6.34 -19.00
CA VAL A 39 1.94 -6.02 -20.19
C VAL A 39 1.60 -4.53 -20.21
N ALA A 40 1.23 -3.95 -19.07
CA ALA A 40 0.96 -2.52 -18.96
C ALA A 40 2.18 -1.67 -19.34
N GLU A 41 3.37 -2.05 -18.91
CA GLU A 41 4.63 -1.39 -19.25
C GLU A 41 4.93 -1.49 -20.76
N VAL A 42 4.86 -2.69 -21.34
CA VAL A 42 5.12 -2.90 -22.77
C VAL A 42 4.12 -2.15 -23.66
N THR A 43 2.87 -2.09 -23.26
CA THR A 43 1.82 -1.38 -24.01
C THR A 43 1.78 0.12 -23.74
N ASN A 44 2.52 0.60 -22.73
CA ASN A 44 2.48 1.97 -22.22
C ASN A 44 1.05 2.42 -21.85
N ILE A 45 0.25 1.49 -21.33
CA ILE A 45 -1.11 1.75 -20.83
C ILE A 45 -1.08 1.55 -19.33
N SER A 46 -1.28 2.64 -18.57
CA SER A 46 -1.26 2.59 -17.11
C SER A 46 -2.36 1.65 -16.58
N PRO A 47 -2.03 0.66 -15.72
CA PRO A 47 -3.02 -0.22 -15.14
C PRO A 47 -3.88 0.55 -14.12
N SER A 48 -5.14 0.13 -13.94
CA SER A 48 -5.94 0.65 -12.85
C SER A 48 -5.41 0.13 -11.51
N GLY A 49 -5.09 1.04 -10.59
CA GLY A 49 -4.67 0.66 -9.23
C GLY A 49 -5.74 -0.13 -8.45
N ARG A 50 -7.00 -0.07 -8.89
CA ARG A 50 -8.14 -0.78 -8.29
C ARG A 50 -8.58 -2.00 -9.10
N GLN A 51 -7.81 -2.42 -10.11
CA GLN A 51 -8.14 -3.61 -10.88
C GLN A 51 -8.23 -4.83 -9.94
N PRO A 52 -9.30 -5.65 -10.03
CA PRO A 52 -9.42 -6.83 -9.19
C PRO A 52 -8.16 -7.72 -9.27
N TYR A 53 -7.75 -8.26 -8.14
CA TYR A 53 -6.59 -9.13 -7.93
C TYR A 53 -5.22 -8.50 -8.19
N VAL A 54 -5.02 -7.76 -9.27
CA VAL A 54 -3.69 -7.29 -9.73
C VAL A 54 -3.46 -5.79 -9.63
N GLY A 55 -4.46 -5.01 -9.24
CA GLY A 55 -4.25 -3.60 -8.93
C GLY A 55 -3.40 -3.42 -7.67
N VAL A 56 -2.53 -2.43 -7.65
CA VAL A 56 -1.67 -2.12 -6.48
C VAL A 56 -2.46 -1.80 -5.21
N SER A 57 -3.74 -1.48 -5.33
CA SER A 57 -4.66 -1.19 -4.22
C SER A 57 -5.76 -2.25 -4.06
N ALA A 58 -5.67 -3.39 -4.77
CA ALA A 58 -6.70 -4.44 -4.70
C ALA A 58 -6.82 -5.04 -3.30
N PHE A 59 -5.73 -5.10 -2.55
CA PHE A 59 -5.66 -5.60 -1.17
C PHE A 59 -5.19 -4.52 -0.19
N ALA A 60 -5.55 -3.26 -0.46
CA ALA A 60 -5.21 -2.15 0.41
C ALA A 60 -6.28 -1.91 1.48
N HIS A 61 -5.86 -1.73 2.71
CA HIS A 61 -6.72 -1.44 3.86
C HIS A 61 -6.31 -0.13 4.53
N LYS A 62 -7.30 0.71 4.89
CA LYS A 62 -7.07 2.04 5.48
C LYS A 62 -7.61 2.15 6.90
N ALA A 63 -8.79 1.56 7.17
CA ALA A 63 -9.49 1.76 8.43
C ALA A 63 -8.88 0.94 9.58
N GLY A 64 -8.80 1.53 10.78
CA GLY A 64 -8.29 0.87 11.98
C GLY A 64 -9.08 -0.38 12.39
N LEU A 65 -10.39 -0.43 12.10
CA LEU A 65 -11.22 -1.61 12.31
C LEU A 65 -10.77 -2.78 11.42
N HIS A 66 -10.49 -2.51 10.14
CA HIS A 66 -9.95 -3.50 9.21
C HIS A 66 -8.61 -4.04 9.70
N ALA A 67 -7.69 -3.13 10.08
CA ALA A 67 -6.39 -3.52 10.60
C ALA A 67 -6.50 -4.40 11.86
N SER A 68 -7.42 -4.08 12.77
CA SER A 68 -7.64 -4.87 13.99
C SER A 68 -8.17 -6.27 13.68
N ALA A 69 -9.08 -6.39 12.71
CA ALA A 69 -9.64 -7.68 12.31
C ALA A 69 -8.61 -8.53 11.55
N ILE A 70 -7.85 -7.93 10.63
CA ILE A 70 -6.79 -8.60 9.86
C ILE A 70 -5.70 -9.17 10.80
N LYS A 71 -5.38 -8.49 11.90
CA LYS A 71 -4.46 -9.03 12.92
C LYS A 71 -4.95 -10.31 13.59
N VAL A 72 -6.27 -10.51 13.64
CA VAL A 72 -6.89 -11.73 14.20
C VAL A 72 -6.95 -12.81 13.12
N ASP A 73 -7.53 -12.47 11.97
CA ASP A 73 -7.61 -13.34 10.80
C ASP A 73 -7.73 -12.47 9.54
N PRO A 74 -6.77 -12.56 8.60
CA PRO A 74 -6.81 -11.81 7.35
C PRO A 74 -8.12 -11.99 6.57
N PHE A 75 -8.71 -13.16 6.56
CA PHE A 75 -9.94 -13.47 5.82
C PHE A 75 -11.20 -12.78 6.35
N LEU A 76 -11.13 -12.11 7.51
CA LEU A 76 -12.25 -11.29 7.97
C LEU A 76 -12.50 -10.06 7.06
N TYR A 77 -11.47 -9.60 6.33
CA TYR A 77 -11.56 -8.46 5.42
C TYR A 77 -10.90 -8.66 4.05
N GLN A 78 -10.16 -9.74 3.88
CA GLN A 78 -9.61 -10.10 2.58
C GLN A 78 -10.48 -11.18 1.92
N HIS A 79 -10.84 -10.95 0.68
CA HIS A 79 -11.67 -11.89 -0.09
C HIS A 79 -10.87 -13.09 -0.62
N GLU A 80 -9.54 -12.94 -0.68
CA GLU A 80 -8.58 -13.96 -1.08
C GLU A 80 -7.21 -13.66 -0.46
N ASP A 81 -6.33 -14.66 -0.43
CA ASP A 81 -4.92 -14.47 -0.13
C ASP A 81 -4.23 -13.71 -1.29
N PRO A 82 -3.69 -12.51 -1.07
CA PRO A 82 -2.99 -11.76 -2.11
C PRO A 82 -1.86 -12.56 -2.78
N ALA A 83 -1.16 -13.40 -2.04
CA ALA A 83 -0.05 -14.21 -2.56
C ALA A 83 -0.50 -15.21 -3.63
N SER A 84 -1.77 -15.62 -3.63
CA SER A 84 -2.33 -16.54 -4.64
C SER A 84 -2.26 -15.96 -6.06
N VAL A 85 -2.27 -14.63 -6.19
CA VAL A 85 -2.19 -13.89 -7.45
C VAL A 85 -0.88 -13.11 -7.60
N GLY A 86 0.07 -13.28 -6.68
CA GLY A 86 1.35 -12.60 -6.66
C GLY A 86 1.29 -11.14 -6.24
N ASN A 87 0.22 -10.73 -5.58
CA ASN A 87 0.06 -9.40 -4.99
C ASN A 87 0.37 -9.45 -3.49
N ASP A 88 0.39 -8.29 -2.84
CA ASP A 88 0.60 -8.14 -1.41
C ASP A 88 -0.52 -7.31 -0.76
N MET A 89 -0.75 -7.58 0.52
CA MET A 89 -1.58 -6.70 1.33
C MET A 89 -0.81 -5.42 1.64
N ARG A 90 -1.51 -4.27 1.55
CA ARG A 90 -0.95 -2.96 1.92
C ARG A 90 -1.78 -2.30 3.01
N MET A 91 -1.12 -1.84 4.06
CA MET A 91 -1.75 -1.00 5.07
C MET A 91 -1.48 0.47 4.75
N LEU A 92 -2.55 1.23 4.51
CA LEU A 92 -2.47 2.68 4.27
C LEU A 92 -2.54 3.42 5.60
N VAL A 93 -1.67 4.41 5.77
CA VAL A 93 -1.63 5.27 6.95
C VAL A 93 -2.34 6.59 6.65
N SER A 94 -3.22 7.01 7.55
CA SER A 94 -3.96 8.27 7.48
C SER A 94 -4.43 8.71 8.87
N GLU A 95 -5.16 9.83 8.94
CA GLU A 95 -5.82 10.31 10.18
C GLU A 95 -6.75 9.27 10.80
N MET A 96 -7.25 8.32 10.00
CA MET A 96 -8.07 7.19 10.45
C MET A 96 -7.24 6.02 11.01
N ALA A 97 -5.91 6.11 10.95
CA ALA A 97 -5.05 5.06 11.45
C ALA A 97 -5.18 4.92 12.97
N GLY A 98 -5.48 3.71 13.40
CA GLY A 98 -5.42 3.30 14.80
C GLY A 98 -4.09 2.61 15.11
N ARG A 99 -3.94 2.16 16.37
CA ARG A 99 -2.72 1.44 16.81
C ARG A 99 -2.41 0.24 15.92
N ALA A 100 -3.41 -0.57 15.60
CA ALA A 100 -3.24 -1.76 14.76
C ALA A 100 -2.72 -1.43 13.35
N SER A 101 -3.19 -0.32 12.75
CA SER A 101 -2.72 0.13 11.44
C SER A 101 -1.23 0.53 11.48
N ILE A 102 -0.84 1.28 12.51
CA ILE A 102 0.56 1.70 12.70
C ILE A 102 1.48 0.49 12.94
N GLU A 103 1.05 -0.45 13.80
CA GLU A 103 1.81 -1.68 14.07
C GLU A 103 1.99 -2.54 12.80
N LEU A 104 0.92 -2.76 12.04
CA LEU A 104 1.01 -3.52 10.78
C LEU A 104 1.92 -2.82 9.77
N LYS A 105 1.78 -1.50 9.62
CA LYS A 105 2.62 -0.74 8.69
C LYS A 105 4.08 -0.69 9.13
N SER A 106 4.36 -0.58 10.43
CA SER A 106 5.73 -0.64 10.93
C SER A 106 6.39 -1.99 10.67
N GLN A 107 5.65 -3.09 10.83
CA GLN A 107 6.12 -4.44 10.51
C GLN A 107 6.40 -4.59 9.01
N GLU A 108 5.50 -4.09 8.14
CA GLU A 108 5.68 -4.05 6.68
C GLU A 108 6.99 -3.32 6.29
N LEU A 109 7.30 -2.21 6.99
CA LEU A 109 8.51 -1.41 6.77
C LEU A 109 9.75 -1.94 7.53
N GLY A 110 9.61 -3.02 8.29
CA GLY A 110 10.72 -3.61 9.06
C GLY A 110 11.14 -2.81 10.29
N VAL A 111 10.30 -1.89 10.78
CA VAL A 111 10.56 -1.09 11.98
C VAL A 111 9.83 -1.71 13.18
N ASP A 112 10.60 -2.21 14.16
CA ASP A 112 10.05 -2.76 15.39
C ASP A 112 9.73 -1.63 16.40
N LEU A 113 8.47 -1.54 16.80
CA LEU A 113 8.00 -0.58 17.81
C LEU A 113 8.00 -1.15 19.24
N GLY A 114 8.44 -2.41 19.43
CA GLY A 114 8.58 -3.06 20.75
C GLY A 114 7.27 -3.20 21.55
N GLY A 115 6.11 -2.98 20.93
CA GLY A 115 4.82 -2.98 21.62
C GLY A 115 4.61 -1.79 22.58
N ASP A 116 5.44 -0.76 22.51
CA ASP A 116 5.36 0.44 23.32
C ASP A 116 4.11 1.27 22.97
N ARG A 117 3.13 1.27 23.90
CA ARG A 117 1.86 1.97 23.73
C ARG A 117 1.99 3.49 23.72
N GLU A 118 2.97 4.01 24.41
CA GLU A 118 3.22 5.45 24.49
C GLU A 118 3.85 5.94 23.18
N LEU A 119 4.83 5.21 22.67
CA LEU A 119 5.43 5.45 21.35
C LEU A 119 4.37 5.40 20.23
N LEU A 120 3.52 4.38 20.23
CA LEU A 120 2.40 4.27 19.29
C LEU A 120 1.44 5.46 19.37
N GLY A 121 1.15 5.93 20.59
CA GLY A 121 0.35 7.14 20.80
C GLY A 121 0.97 8.37 20.16
N ARG A 122 2.27 8.63 20.40
CA ARG A 122 3.01 9.76 19.82
C ARG A 122 3.02 9.70 18.30
N ILE A 123 3.25 8.51 17.71
CA ILE A 123 3.25 8.33 16.25
C ILE A 123 1.88 8.68 15.66
N ILE A 124 0.79 8.20 16.27
CA ILE A 124 -0.58 8.49 15.83
C ILE A 124 -0.88 9.99 15.87
N ASP A 125 -0.53 10.64 16.96
CA ASP A 125 -0.78 12.07 17.14
C ASP A 125 0.03 12.90 16.13
N ARG A 126 1.26 12.49 15.86
CA ARG A 126 2.11 13.13 14.86
C ARG A 126 1.59 12.95 13.42
N VAL A 127 1.10 11.76 13.07
CA VAL A 127 0.44 11.53 11.78
C VAL A 127 -0.76 12.46 11.61
N LYS A 128 -1.64 12.53 12.62
CA LYS A 128 -2.81 13.41 12.58
C LYS A 128 -2.44 14.89 12.47
N GLU A 129 -1.44 15.33 13.23
CA GLU A 129 -0.93 16.70 13.13
C GLU A 129 -0.44 17.02 11.72
N MET A 130 0.38 16.15 11.14
CA MET A 130 0.90 16.37 9.79
C MET A 130 -0.21 16.36 8.74
N GLU A 131 -1.16 15.45 8.82
CA GLU A 131 -2.30 15.42 7.90
C GLU A 131 -3.21 16.65 8.04
N SER A 132 -3.40 17.16 9.24
CA SER A 132 -4.12 18.43 9.45
C SER A 132 -3.44 19.62 8.78
N ARG A 133 -2.14 19.53 8.50
CA ARG A 133 -1.34 20.50 7.78
C ARG A 133 -1.26 20.26 6.27
N GLY A 134 -1.96 19.24 5.76
CA GLY A 134 -2.05 18.92 4.33
C GLY A 134 -1.06 17.87 3.82
N PHE A 135 -0.29 17.20 4.71
CA PHE A 135 0.52 16.05 4.32
C PHE A 135 -0.37 14.81 4.15
N THR A 136 0.10 13.82 3.41
CA THR A 136 -0.55 12.50 3.31
C THR A 136 0.50 11.41 3.29
N PHE A 137 0.18 10.27 3.94
CA PHE A 137 1.06 9.11 4.01
C PHE A 137 0.54 7.92 3.20
N GLU A 138 -0.63 8.03 2.53
CA GLU A 138 -1.26 6.92 1.81
C GLU A 138 -0.39 6.30 0.70
N ALA A 139 0.48 7.12 0.07
CA ALA A 139 1.40 6.69 -0.97
C ALA A 139 2.84 7.15 -0.68
N ALA A 140 3.16 7.48 0.57
CA ALA A 140 4.44 8.06 0.98
C ALA A 140 5.12 7.19 2.04
N ASP A 141 5.28 5.89 1.75
CA ASP A 141 5.83 4.89 2.67
C ASP A 141 7.20 5.29 3.22
N ALA A 142 8.12 5.79 2.37
CA ALA A 142 9.42 6.27 2.81
C ALA A 142 9.34 7.49 3.76
N SER A 143 8.38 8.38 3.56
CA SER A 143 8.16 9.52 4.47
C SER A 143 7.62 9.05 5.82
N PHE A 144 6.75 8.05 5.82
CA PHE A 144 6.24 7.44 7.04
C PHE A 144 7.33 6.64 7.77
N GLU A 145 8.17 5.89 7.05
CA GLU A 145 9.33 5.20 7.60
C GLU A 145 10.29 6.17 8.31
N LEU A 146 10.59 7.33 7.69
CA LEU A 146 11.41 8.37 8.32
C LEU A 146 10.77 8.92 9.60
N LEU A 147 9.45 9.07 9.63
CA LEU A 147 8.73 9.47 10.84
C LEU A 147 8.85 8.41 11.93
N LEU A 148 8.67 7.13 11.60
CA LEU A 148 8.85 6.02 12.55
C LEU A 148 10.26 6.01 13.12
N LEU A 149 11.28 6.09 12.27
CA LEU A 149 12.69 6.08 12.69
C LEU A 149 13.03 7.31 13.57
N GLU A 150 12.44 8.46 13.29
CA GLU A 150 12.58 9.66 14.13
C GLU A 150 11.98 9.44 15.52
N GLU A 151 10.78 8.87 15.62
CA GLU A 151 10.11 8.62 16.89
C GLU A 151 10.79 7.52 17.74
N VAL A 152 11.28 6.46 17.07
CA VAL A 152 12.00 5.36 17.74
C VAL A 152 13.37 5.81 18.23
N ASN A 153 14.13 6.55 17.42
CA ASN A 153 15.52 6.93 17.72
C ASN A 153 15.64 8.30 18.40
N GLY A 154 14.54 9.06 18.54
CA GLY A 154 14.53 10.43 19.06
C GLY A 154 15.20 11.46 18.15
N LYS A 155 15.56 11.06 16.94
CA LYS A 155 16.26 11.92 15.98
C LYS A 155 15.97 11.42 14.55
N ARG A 156 15.68 12.36 13.65
CA ARG A 156 15.47 12.06 12.23
C ARG A 156 16.77 11.60 11.58
N PRO A 157 16.78 10.49 10.83
CA PRO A 157 17.92 10.09 10.02
C PRO A 157 18.27 11.20 9.01
N SER A 158 19.57 11.50 8.89
CA SER A 158 20.07 12.46 7.90
C SER A 158 20.97 11.74 6.91
N PHE A 159 20.55 11.64 5.66
CA PHE A 159 21.28 10.98 4.58
C PHE A 159 22.08 11.98 3.72
N PHE A 160 21.77 13.27 3.85
CA PHE A 160 22.43 14.36 3.13
C PHE A 160 22.28 15.67 3.91
N GLN A 161 23.07 16.66 3.57
CA GLN A 161 22.97 18.00 4.07
C GLN A 161 22.66 18.97 2.90
N ILE A 162 21.64 19.81 3.07
CA ILE A 162 21.31 20.83 2.07
C ILE A 162 22.22 22.04 2.33
N GLU A 163 23.11 22.32 1.39
CA GLU A 163 23.98 23.51 1.45
C GLU A 163 23.29 24.74 0.89
N HIS A 164 22.48 24.55 -0.16
CA HIS A 164 21.77 25.65 -0.82
C HIS A 164 20.51 25.13 -1.52
N TRP A 165 19.45 25.97 -1.54
CA TRP A 165 18.26 25.76 -2.38
C TRP A 165 17.74 27.09 -2.91
N LEU A 166 17.14 27.07 -4.11
CA LEU A 166 16.55 28.21 -4.79
C LEU A 166 15.20 27.83 -5.38
N THR A 167 14.20 28.68 -5.20
CA THR A 167 12.90 28.56 -5.86
C THR A 167 12.69 29.76 -6.77
N THR A 168 12.41 29.51 -8.06
CA THR A 168 12.05 30.55 -9.02
C THR A 168 10.57 30.43 -9.36
N VAL A 169 9.84 31.53 -9.24
CA VAL A 169 8.42 31.62 -9.62
C VAL A 169 8.29 32.65 -10.72
N GLU A 170 7.88 32.22 -11.89
CA GLU A 170 7.64 33.08 -13.04
C GLU A 170 6.15 33.23 -13.30
N ARG A 171 5.70 34.45 -13.54
CA ARG A 171 4.33 34.70 -13.99
C ARG A 171 4.32 34.67 -15.52
N ALA A 172 3.62 33.72 -16.12
CA ALA A 172 3.36 33.78 -17.55
C ALA A 172 2.46 34.98 -17.86
N GLU A 173 2.90 35.90 -18.71
CA GLU A 173 2.03 36.90 -19.31
C GLU A 173 1.17 36.23 -20.37
N ASN A 174 -0.17 36.32 -20.23
CA ASN A 174 -1.12 35.88 -21.24
C ASN A 174 -1.20 36.83 -22.43
#